data_7eb34117dd83bb92dfa5790fb5f3ced1
#
_entry.id   7eb34117dd83bb92dfa5790fb5f3ced1
#
_cell.length_a   1.000
_cell.length_b   1.000
_cell.length_c   1.000
_cell.angle_alpha   90.00
_cell.angle_beta   90.00
_cell.angle_gamma   90.00
#
_symmetry.space_group_name_H-M   'P 1'
#
loop_
_entity.id
_entity.type
_entity.pdbx_description
1 polymer ?
#
loop_
_entity_poly.entity_id
_entity_poly.type
_entity_poly.pdbx_seq_one_letter_code
_entity_poly.pdbx_strand_id
1 'polypeptide(L)'
;KVKTEILFIERCLALLRPGGRLGIVLPEGIFNNPSLAYVREFCEDRAFIKAVVSLPQETFNSAGATVKASLLFVQKFSDEEAADYRTKQAAARAEIDAKYQPIIDAERERLQTEIDPARKLKNLDRVKEVQLELRKYERQMAELKAREARQLLKERFPYPIFLYEAEHVGITGTGQQDSCELY
;
A
#
# COMPACT_ATOMS: atom_id res chain seq x y z
N LYS A 1 8.81 -12.03 10.81
CA LYS A 1 7.63 -12.19 11.70
C LYS A 1 6.64 -11.11 11.33
N VAL A 2 5.43 -11.48 10.91
CA VAL A 2 4.36 -10.53 10.59
C VAL A 2 3.72 -10.06 11.90
N LYS A 3 3.39 -8.79 12.00
CA LYS A 3 2.72 -8.23 13.17
C LYS A 3 1.25 -8.67 13.22
N THR A 4 0.73 -8.88 14.42
CA THR A 4 -0.62 -9.42 14.66
C THR A 4 -1.71 -8.55 14.06
N GLU A 5 -1.60 -7.24 14.18
CA GLU A 5 -2.57 -6.28 13.63
C GLU A 5 -2.74 -6.42 12.11
N ILE A 6 -1.67 -6.76 11.37
CA ILE A 6 -1.71 -6.97 9.92
C ILE A 6 -2.54 -8.22 9.59
N LEU A 7 -2.33 -9.30 10.35
CA LEU A 7 -3.10 -10.54 10.20
C LEU A 7 -4.59 -10.33 10.52
N PHE A 8 -4.89 -9.46 11.49
CA PHE A 8 -6.28 -9.10 11.81
C PHE A 8 -6.96 -8.34 10.69
N ILE A 9 -6.27 -7.37 10.06
CA ILE A 9 -6.80 -6.65 8.89
C ILE A 9 -7.17 -7.64 7.78
N GLU A 10 -6.24 -8.54 7.43
CA GLU A 10 -6.47 -9.57 6.41
C GLU A 10 -7.66 -10.45 6.76
N ARG A 11 -7.71 -10.95 8.00
CA ARG A 11 -8.78 -11.85 8.46
C ARG A 11 -10.13 -11.15 8.49
N CYS A 12 -10.20 -9.92 8.99
CA CYS A 12 -11.44 -9.15 9.01
C CYS A 12 -11.98 -8.92 7.59
N LEU A 13 -11.12 -8.50 6.66
CA LEU A 13 -11.53 -8.32 5.26
C LEU A 13 -11.97 -9.64 4.60
N ALA A 14 -11.32 -10.76 4.94
CA ALA A 14 -11.72 -12.08 4.43
C ALA A 14 -13.12 -12.49 4.90
N LEU A 15 -13.45 -12.22 6.17
CA LEU A 15 -14.73 -12.58 6.79
C LEU A 15 -15.91 -11.68 6.38
N LEU A 16 -15.64 -10.47 5.90
CA LEU A 16 -16.68 -9.58 5.41
C LEU A 16 -17.34 -10.14 4.14
N ARG A 17 -18.67 -10.06 4.08
CA ARG A 17 -19.42 -10.22 2.83
C ARG A 17 -19.10 -9.08 1.87
N PRO A 18 -19.31 -9.25 0.55
CA PRO A 18 -19.27 -8.14 -0.41
C PRO A 18 -20.14 -6.98 0.05
N GLY A 19 -19.67 -5.73 -0.07
CA GLY A 19 -20.31 -4.52 0.45
C GLY A 19 -20.30 -4.36 1.98
N GLY A 20 -19.76 -5.33 2.72
CA GLY A 20 -19.68 -5.29 4.18
C GLY A 20 -18.74 -4.19 4.69
N ARG A 21 -19.01 -3.68 5.89
CA ARG A 21 -18.24 -2.59 6.52
C ARG A 21 -17.44 -3.10 7.70
N LEU A 22 -16.27 -2.51 7.90
CA LEU A 22 -15.39 -2.76 9.05
C LEU A 22 -14.95 -1.42 9.64
N GLY A 23 -15.03 -1.31 10.96
CA GLY A 23 -14.31 -0.31 11.76
C GLY A 23 -13.29 -1.03 12.62
N ILE A 24 -12.05 -0.59 12.60
CA ILE A 24 -10.95 -1.21 13.34
C ILE A 24 -10.00 -0.16 13.90
N VAL A 25 -9.57 -0.37 15.15
CA VAL A 25 -8.53 0.45 15.79
C VAL A 25 -7.17 -0.13 15.43
N LEU A 26 -6.30 0.71 14.92
CA LEU A 26 -4.97 0.31 14.47
C LEU A 26 -3.89 1.25 15.02
N PRO A 27 -2.69 0.75 15.33
CA PRO A 27 -1.56 1.60 15.64
C PRO A 27 -1.22 2.57 14.50
N GLU A 28 -0.85 3.80 14.84
CA GLU A 28 -0.50 4.86 13.89
C GLU A 28 0.53 4.42 12.85
N GLY A 29 1.45 3.54 13.22
CA GLY A 29 2.46 3.00 12.31
C GLY A 29 1.91 2.29 11.07
N ILE A 30 0.66 1.82 11.08
CA ILE A 30 0.02 1.24 9.88
C ILE A 30 -0.19 2.30 8.80
N PHE A 31 -0.45 3.54 9.22
CA PHE A 31 -0.81 4.64 8.32
C PHE A 31 0.42 5.40 7.81
N ASN A 32 1.43 5.61 8.64
CA ASN A 32 2.56 6.51 8.36
C ASN A 32 3.88 5.80 8.04
N ASN A 33 4.07 4.52 8.41
CA ASN A 33 5.33 3.82 8.16
C ASN A 33 5.46 3.40 6.68
N PRO A 34 6.50 3.86 5.95
CA PRO A 34 6.72 3.47 4.55
C PRO A 34 6.88 1.96 4.35
N SER A 35 7.48 1.24 5.30
CA SER A 35 7.67 -0.21 5.22
C SER A 35 6.35 -1.00 5.28
N LEU A 36 5.25 -0.36 5.70
CA LEU A 36 3.91 -0.93 5.78
C LEU A 36 2.99 -0.45 4.64
N ALA A 37 3.53 0.18 3.59
CA ALA A 37 2.76 0.59 2.42
C ALA A 37 1.95 -0.57 1.83
N TYR A 38 2.53 -1.77 1.78
CA TYR A 38 1.87 -2.96 1.26
C TYR A 38 0.57 -3.33 2.01
N VAL A 39 0.44 -2.98 3.31
CA VAL A 39 -0.78 -3.21 4.10
C VAL A 39 -1.89 -2.25 3.67
N ARG A 40 -1.54 -0.99 3.45
CA ARG A 40 -2.49 0.02 2.95
C ARG A 40 -2.95 -0.34 1.54
N GLU A 41 -2.03 -0.72 0.67
CA GLU A 41 -2.31 -1.20 -0.69
C GLU A 41 -3.20 -2.45 -0.68
N PHE A 42 -2.95 -3.38 0.24
CA PHE A 42 -3.80 -4.57 0.41
C PHE A 42 -5.25 -4.20 0.73
N CYS A 43 -5.47 -3.17 1.57
CA CYS A 43 -6.81 -2.66 1.87
C CYS A 43 -7.44 -1.98 0.64
N GLU A 44 -6.69 -1.06 -0.01
CA GLU A 44 -7.14 -0.32 -1.20
C GLU A 44 -7.51 -1.25 -2.36
N ASP A 45 -6.83 -2.39 -2.51
CA ASP A 45 -7.11 -3.37 -3.57
C ASP A 45 -8.39 -4.20 -3.33
N ARG A 46 -9.04 -4.07 -2.16
CA ARG A 46 -10.18 -4.92 -1.74
C ARG A 46 -11.38 -4.16 -1.21
N ALA A 47 -11.16 -2.89 -0.84
CA ALA A 47 -12.18 -2.12 -0.13
C ALA A 47 -12.01 -0.61 -0.39
N PHE A 48 -13.11 0.11 -0.34
CA PHE A 48 -13.07 1.57 -0.19
C PHE A 48 -12.60 1.92 1.21
N ILE A 49 -11.59 2.76 1.32
CA ILE A 49 -11.25 3.45 2.57
C ILE A 49 -12.28 4.56 2.76
N LYS A 50 -13.18 4.41 3.70
CA LYS A 50 -14.28 5.38 3.93
C LYS A 50 -13.84 6.51 4.82
N ALA A 51 -13.11 6.18 5.90
CA ALA A 51 -12.61 7.18 6.84
C ALA A 51 -11.35 6.70 7.54
N VAL A 52 -10.51 7.66 7.91
CA VAL A 52 -9.42 7.49 8.89
C VAL A 52 -9.56 8.60 9.92
N VAL A 53 -9.68 8.21 11.20
CA VAL A 53 -9.77 9.14 12.32
C VAL A 53 -8.57 8.94 13.23
N SER A 54 -7.69 9.93 13.31
CA SER A 54 -6.56 9.94 14.24
C SER A 54 -7.07 10.25 15.64
N LEU A 55 -6.66 9.45 16.62
CA LEU A 55 -7.04 9.64 18.02
C LEU A 55 -5.92 10.36 18.79
N PRO A 56 -6.24 11.07 19.89
CA PRO A 56 -5.23 11.63 20.76
C PRO A 56 -4.22 10.58 21.26
N GLN A 57 -2.98 10.99 21.49
CA GLN A 57 -1.90 10.09 21.94
C GLN A 57 -2.26 9.35 23.24
N GLU A 58 -2.98 10.03 24.12
CA GLU A 58 -3.35 9.56 25.46
C GLU A 58 -4.62 8.69 25.53
N THR A 59 -5.33 8.51 24.42
CA THR A 59 -6.64 7.82 24.37
C THR A 59 -6.65 6.49 25.15
N PHE A 60 -5.58 5.72 25.06
CA PHE A 60 -5.47 4.40 25.69
C PHE A 60 -4.54 4.35 26.92
N ASN A 61 -4.07 5.49 27.43
CA ASN A 61 -3.16 5.54 28.59
C ASN A 61 -3.78 4.89 29.82
N SER A 62 -5.07 5.12 30.08
CA SER A 62 -5.80 4.51 31.19
C SER A 62 -5.90 2.99 31.10
N ALA A 63 -5.82 2.44 29.87
CA ALA A 63 -5.75 1.00 29.60
C ALA A 63 -4.32 0.44 29.54
N GLY A 64 -3.31 1.26 29.86
CA GLY A 64 -1.89 0.87 29.87
C GLY A 64 -1.22 0.85 28.49
N ALA A 65 -1.86 1.38 27.46
CA ALA A 65 -1.27 1.47 26.12
C ALA A 65 -0.86 2.92 25.81
N THR A 66 0.42 3.12 25.50
CA THR A 66 1.01 4.44 25.19
C THR A 66 1.17 4.70 23.69
N VAL A 67 0.68 3.79 22.85
CA VAL A 67 0.82 3.89 21.38
C VAL A 67 -0.32 4.71 20.83
N LYS A 68 -0.02 5.76 20.06
CA LYS A 68 -1.04 6.49 19.29
C LYS A 68 -1.74 5.54 18.33
N ALA A 69 -3.06 5.61 18.29
CA ALA A 69 -3.91 4.78 17.46
C ALA A 69 -4.82 5.63 16.56
N SER A 70 -5.32 5.03 15.49
CA SER A 70 -6.32 5.62 14.61
C SER A 70 -7.43 4.61 14.31
N LEU A 71 -8.61 5.12 14.01
CA LEU A 71 -9.73 4.33 13.52
C LEU A 71 -9.66 4.25 12.01
N LEU A 72 -9.74 3.04 11.47
CA LEU A 72 -9.88 2.79 10.05
C LEU A 72 -11.28 2.27 9.75
N PHE A 73 -12.00 2.94 8.86
CA PHE A 73 -13.30 2.50 8.36
C PHE A 73 -13.19 2.13 6.90
N VAL A 74 -13.53 0.89 6.58
CA VAL A 74 -13.51 0.38 5.21
C VAL A 74 -14.83 -0.27 4.83
N GLN A 75 -15.14 -0.25 3.54
CA GLN A 75 -16.24 -1.00 2.95
C GLN A 75 -15.70 -1.93 1.88
N LYS A 76 -15.80 -3.24 2.11
CA LYS A 76 -15.37 -4.23 1.12
C LYS A 76 -16.11 -4.03 -0.20
N PHE A 77 -15.42 -4.12 -1.31
CA PHE A 77 -16.05 -4.03 -2.62
C PHE A 77 -17.19 -5.05 -2.76
N SER A 78 -18.26 -4.66 -3.41
CA SER A 78 -19.23 -5.60 -3.98
C SER A 78 -18.57 -6.41 -5.10
N ASP A 79 -19.23 -7.44 -5.59
CA ASP A 79 -18.68 -8.25 -6.68
C ASP A 79 -18.53 -7.43 -7.97
N GLU A 80 -19.45 -6.50 -8.23
CA GLU A 80 -19.42 -5.59 -9.36
C GLU A 80 -18.28 -4.57 -9.23
N GLU A 81 -18.15 -3.93 -8.06
CA GLU A 81 -17.08 -2.96 -7.77
C GLU A 81 -15.70 -3.62 -7.85
N ALA A 82 -15.58 -4.87 -7.36
CA ALA A 82 -14.35 -5.62 -7.44
C ALA A 82 -13.99 -6.00 -8.89
N ALA A 83 -14.97 -6.27 -9.74
CA ALA A 83 -14.78 -6.54 -11.16
C ALA A 83 -14.34 -5.28 -11.92
N ASP A 84 -15.00 -4.14 -11.67
CA ASP A 84 -14.65 -2.84 -12.25
C ASP A 84 -13.24 -2.41 -11.82
N TYR A 85 -12.92 -2.53 -10.52
CA TYR A 85 -11.59 -2.24 -10.00
C TYR A 85 -10.51 -3.06 -10.71
N ARG A 86 -10.70 -4.39 -10.83
CA ARG A 86 -9.74 -5.27 -11.51
C ARG A 86 -9.55 -4.91 -12.98
N THR A 87 -10.64 -4.57 -13.67
CA THR A 87 -10.58 -4.14 -15.07
C THR A 87 -9.76 -2.86 -15.23
N LYS A 88 -10.03 -1.86 -14.41
CA LYS A 88 -9.30 -0.59 -14.41
C LYS A 88 -7.83 -0.77 -14.01
N GLN A 89 -7.56 -1.64 -13.04
CA GLN A 89 -6.20 -1.97 -12.60
C GLN A 89 -5.41 -2.65 -13.73
N ALA A 90 -6.02 -3.63 -14.43
CA ALA A 90 -5.38 -4.29 -15.55
C ALA A 90 -5.09 -3.32 -16.71
N ALA A 91 -6.05 -2.45 -17.04
CA ALA A 91 -5.88 -1.42 -18.07
C ALA A 91 -4.77 -0.41 -17.70
N ALA A 92 -4.72 0.05 -16.45
CA ALA A 92 -3.67 0.96 -16.00
C ALA A 92 -2.28 0.30 -16.07
N ARG A 93 -2.17 -0.96 -15.66
CA ARG A 93 -0.91 -1.72 -15.77
C ARG A 93 -0.47 -1.89 -17.21
N ALA A 94 -1.39 -2.30 -18.10
CA ALA A 94 -1.09 -2.51 -19.52
C ALA A 94 -0.59 -1.22 -20.19
N GLU A 95 -1.19 -0.08 -19.89
CA GLU A 95 -0.77 1.22 -20.42
C GLU A 95 0.65 1.61 -19.96
N ILE A 96 0.92 1.45 -18.67
CA ILE A 96 2.25 1.73 -18.13
C ILE A 96 3.28 0.73 -18.64
N ASP A 97 2.92 -0.55 -18.79
CA ASP A 97 3.80 -1.55 -19.40
C ASP A 97 4.13 -1.20 -20.83
N ALA A 98 3.16 -0.81 -21.65
CA ALA A 98 3.38 -0.40 -23.02
C ALA A 98 4.28 0.83 -23.14
N LYS A 99 4.19 1.77 -22.19
CA LYS A 99 5.03 2.98 -22.11
C LYS A 99 6.50 2.63 -21.83
N TYR A 100 6.76 1.72 -20.91
CA TYR A 100 8.11 1.46 -20.39
C TYR A 100 8.80 0.25 -21.00
N GLN A 101 8.05 -0.71 -21.56
CA GLN A 101 8.62 -1.94 -22.11
C GLN A 101 9.67 -1.68 -23.20
N PRO A 102 9.46 -0.77 -24.18
CA PRO A 102 10.48 -0.47 -25.18
C PRO A 102 11.78 0.07 -24.58
N ILE A 103 11.68 0.88 -23.52
CA ILE A 103 12.84 1.47 -22.84
C ILE A 103 13.63 0.39 -22.10
N ILE A 104 12.91 -0.54 -21.43
CA ILE A 104 13.52 -1.66 -20.71
C ILE A 104 14.23 -2.61 -21.71
N ASP A 105 13.58 -2.89 -22.84
CA ASP A 105 14.12 -3.81 -23.84
C ASP A 105 15.36 -3.21 -24.51
N ALA A 106 15.37 -1.91 -24.82
CA ALA A 106 16.53 -1.22 -25.37
C ALA A 106 17.73 -1.25 -24.39
N GLU A 107 17.51 -1.01 -23.10
CA GLU A 107 18.57 -1.06 -22.11
C GLU A 107 19.06 -2.50 -21.86
N ARG A 108 18.15 -3.48 -21.88
CA ARG A 108 18.53 -4.89 -21.82
C ARG A 108 19.40 -5.29 -23.00
N GLU A 109 19.06 -4.89 -24.20
CA GLU A 109 19.85 -5.15 -25.41
C GLU A 109 21.23 -4.48 -25.33
N ARG A 110 21.30 -3.23 -24.89
CA ARG A 110 22.57 -2.51 -24.66
C ARG A 110 23.47 -3.28 -23.71
N LEU A 111 22.98 -3.68 -22.54
CA LEU A 111 23.76 -4.41 -21.56
C LEU A 111 24.12 -5.83 -22.03
N GLN A 112 23.26 -6.47 -22.82
CA GLN A 112 23.57 -7.76 -23.41
C GLN A 112 24.74 -7.69 -24.40
N THR A 113 24.87 -6.59 -25.17
CA THR A 113 26.03 -6.39 -26.08
C THR A 113 27.36 -6.27 -25.34
N GLU A 114 27.36 -5.90 -24.05
CA GLU A 114 28.55 -5.92 -23.19
C GLU A 114 28.85 -7.30 -22.62
N ILE A 115 27.82 -8.08 -22.31
CA ILE A 115 27.95 -9.42 -21.72
C ILE A 115 28.58 -10.41 -22.71
N ASP A 116 28.17 -10.37 -23.97
CA ASP A 116 28.59 -11.37 -24.95
C ASP A 116 30.10 -11.32 -25.28
N PRO A 117 30.75 -10.17 -25.47
CA PRO A 117 32.18 -10.09 -25.57
C PRO A 117 32.91 -10.51 -24.30
N ALA A 118 32.41 -10.09 -23.13
CA ALA A 118 33.05 -10.45 -21.86
C ALA A 118 33.03 -11.96 -21.61
N ARG A 119 31.95 -12.66 -22.02
CA ARG A 119 31.86 -14.13 -21.98
C ARG A 119 32.90 -14.78 -22.91
N LYS A 120 33.05 -14.29 -24.14
CA LYS A 120 34.05 -14.79 -25.11
C LYS A 120 35.48 -14.65 -24.57
N LEU A 121 35.75 -13.54 -23.88
CA LEU A 121 37.03 -13.28 -23.23
C LEU A 121 37.22 -13.98 -21.88
N LYS A 122 36.24 -14.78 -21.42
CA LYS A 122 36.19 -15.43 -20.10
C LYS A 122 36.35 -14.46 -18.90
N ASN A 123 35.97 -13.19 -19.11
CA ASN A 123 35.97 -12.18 -18.04
C ASN A 123 34.68 -12.31 -17.21
N LEU A 124 34.66 -13.27 -16.29
CA LEU A 124 33.49 -13.59 -15.48
C LEU A 124 33.11 -12.48 -14.51
N ASP A 125 34.05 -11.67 -14.08
CA ASP A 125 33.77 -10.57 -13.13
C ASP A 125 33.01 -9.45 -13.84
N ARG A 126 33.41 -9.09 -15.08
CA ARG A 126 32.64 -8.12 -15.88
C ARG A 126 31.23 -8.62 -16.20
N VAL A 127 31.07 -9.90 -16.50
CA VAL A 127 29.74 -10.50 -16.72
C VAL A 127 28.86 -10.38 -15.50
N LYS A 128 29.38 -10.66 -14.30
CA LYS A 128 28.62 -10.53 -13.04
C LYS A 128 28.22 -9.06 -12.76
N GLU A 129 29.16 -8.16 -13.00
CA GLU A 129 28.93 -6.71 -12.79
C GLU A 129 27.78 -6.22 -13.66
N VAL A 130 27.82 -6.45 -14.98
CA VAL A 130 26.77 -6.03 -15.91
C VAL A 130 25.43 -6.74 -15.62
N GLN A 131 25.45 -8.02 -15.23
CA GLN A 131 24.24 -8.69 -14.80
C GLN A 131 23.63 -8.09 -13.52
N LEU A 132 24.45 -7.63 -12.59
CA LEU A 132 23.98 -6.93 -11.40
C LEU A 132 23.37 -5.57 -11.74
N GLU A 133 24.00 -4.85 -12.68
CA GLU A 133 23.49 -3.57 -13.21
C GLU A 133 22.10 -3.76 -13.84
N LEU A 134 21.95 -4.75 -14.71
CA LEU A 134 20.67 -5.07 -15.34
C LEU A 134 19.58 -5.39 -14.30
N ARG A 135 19.89 -6.22 -13.30
CA ARG A 135 18.93 -6.54 -12.24
C ARG A 135 18.52 -5.32 -11.41
N LYS A 136 19.46 -4.42 -11.12
CA LYS A 136 19.15 -3.17 -10.42
C LYS A 136 18.24 -2.28 -11.26
N TYR A 137 18.55 -2.12 -12.54
CA TYR A 137 17.74 -1.36 -13.47
C TYR A 137 16.32 -1.93 -13.60
N GLU A 138 16.19 -3.23 -13.86
CA GLU A 138 14.88 -3.90 -13.97
C GLU A 138 14.04 -3.73 -12.69
N ARG A 139 14.68 -3.83 -11.52
CA ARG A 139 14.00 -3.61 -10.24
C ARG A 139 13.52 -2.17 -10.10
N GLN A 140 14.36 -1.18 -10.41
CA GLN A 140 13.97 0.23 -10.37
C GLN A 140 12.80 0.53 -11.32
N MET A 141 12.85 -0.03 -12.54
CA MET A 141 11.78 0.12 -13.51
C MET A 141 10.49 -0.56 -13.06
N ALA A 142 10.58 -1.73 -12.43
CA ALA A 142 9.41 -2.42 -11.87
C ALA A 142 8.74 -1.59 -10.74
N GLU A 143 9.54 -1.00 -9.86
CA GLU A 143 9.04 -0.12 -8.78
C GLU A 143 8.40 1.17 -9.36
N LEU A 144 9.02 1.78 -10.38
CA LEU A 144 8.47 2.94 -11.08
C LEU A 144 7.14 2.62 -11.75
N LYS A 145 7.09 1.54 -12.53
CA LYS A 145 5.88 1.07 -13.22
C LYS A 145 4.74 0.79 -12.23
N ALA A 146 5.04 0.11 -11.13
CA ALA A 146 4.05 -0.18 -10.09
C ALA A 146 3.47 1.10 -9.49
N ARG A 147 4.32 2.10 -9.20
CA ARG A 147 3.89 3.40 -8.66
C ARG A 147 3.02 4.17 -9.65
N GLU A 148 3.45 4.28 -10.93
CA GLU A 148 2.69 5.01 -11.94
C GLU A 148 1.36 4.31 -12.26
N ALA A 149 1.35 2.98 -12.37
CA ALA A 149 0.11 2.23 -12.59
C ALA A 149 -0.89 2.42 -11.43
N ARG A 150 -0.40 2.47 -10.18
CA ARG A 150 -1.26 2.77 -9.03
C ARG A 150 -1.78 4.20 -9.04
N GLN A 151 -0.96 5.17 -9.42
CA GLN A 151 -1.40 6.55 -9.57
C GLN A 151 -2.50 6.68 -10.63
N LEU A 152 -2.28 6.10 -11.80
CA LEU A 152 -3.26 6.09 -12.89
C LEU A 152 -4.58 5.38 -12.49
N LEU A 153 -4.47 4.30 -11.71
CA LEU A 153 -5.64 3.62 -11.16
C LEU A 153 -6.45 4.52 -10.22
N LYS A 154 -5.79 5.29 -9.34
CA LYS A 154 -6.46 6.24 -8.44
C LYS A 154 -7.22 7.32 -9.21
N GLU A 155 -6.70 7.75 -10.34
CA GLU A 155 -7.38 8.70 -11.24
C GLU A 155 -8.60 8.07 -11.94
N ARG A 156 -8.55 6.79 -12.26
CA ARG A 156 -9.63 6.04 -12.95
C ARG A 156 -10.68 5.45 -12.02
N PHE A 157 -10.34 5.32 -10.75
CA PHE A 157 -11.21 4.77 -9.71
C PHE A 157 -11.23 5.69 -8.48
N PRO A 158 -11.62 6.97 -8.64
CA PRO A 158 -11.64 7.93 -7.56
C PRO A 158 -12.79 7.66 -6.59
N TYR A 159 -12.53 7.85 -5.30
CA TYR A 159 -13.56 7.88 -4.27
C TYR A 159 -13.13 8.80 -3.11
N PRO A 160 -14.07 9.41 -2.39
CA PRO A 160 -13.75 10.29 -1.28
C PRO A 160 -13.32 9.48 -0.06
N ILE A 161 -12.32 10.00 0.67
CA ILE A 161 -11.88 9.50 1.97
C ILE A 161 -12.09 10.62 2.99
N PHE A 162 -12.84 10.33 4.06
CA PHE A 162 -12.95 11.25 5.19
C PHE A 162 -11.72 11.12 6.08
N LEU A 163 -11.04 12.23 6.34
CA LEU A 163 -9.89 12.30 7.23
C LEU A 163 -10.22 13.26 8.37
N TYR A 164 -10.00 12.83 9.61
CA TYR A 164 -10.26 13.62 10.79
C TYR A 164 -9.20 13.36 11.87
N GLU A 165 -8.83 14.39 12.59
CA GLU A 165 -8.02 14.28 13.79
C GLU A 165 -8.87 14.73 14.99
N ALA A 166 -9.20 13.78 15.87
CA ALA A 166 -10.01 14.05 17.05
C ALA A 166 -9.12 14.59 18.17
N GLU A 167 -9.57 15.66 18.83
CA GLU A 167 -8.90 16.22 20.00
C GLU A 167 -9.51 15.68 21.30
N HIS A 168 -10.84 15.38 21.29
CA HIS A 168 -11.58 14.89 22.45
C HIS A 168 -12.36 13.61 22.10
N VAL A 169 -12.12 12.56 22.87
CA VAL A 169 -12.71 11.22 22.62
C VAL A 169 -13.52 10.67 23.80
N GLY A 170 -14.02 11.56 24.65
CA GLY A 170 -14.87 11.22 25.79
C GLY A 170 -14.13 10.87 27.09
N ILE A 171 -12.80 10.76 27.03
CA ILE A 171 -11.96 10.45 28.16
C ILE A 171 -10.61 11.18 28.06
N THR A 172 -10.13 11.71 29.17
CA THR A 172 -8.80 12.30 29.27
C THR A 172 -7.71 11.22 29.42
N GLY A 173 -6.46 11.58 29.22
CA GLY A 173 -5.30 10.70 29.47
C GLY A 173 -5.19 10.17 30.91
N THR A 174 -5.85 10.84 31.88
CA THR A 174 -5.94 10.43 33.29
C THR A 174 -7.17 9.55 33.58
N GLY A 175 -8.01 9.28 32.59
CA GLY A 175 -9.22 8.44 32.73
C GLY A 175 -10.46 9.20 33.23
N GLN A 176 -10.43 10.53 33.24
CA GLN A 176 -11.62 11.33 33.60
C GLN A 176 -12.52 11.53 32.38
N GLN A 177 -13.82 11.73 32.64
CA GLN A 177 -14.77 12.05 31.59
C GLN A 177 -14.47 13.38 30.91
N ASP A 178 -14.56 13.42 29.58
CA ASP A 178 -14.32 14.58 28.74
C ASP A 178 -15.38 14.67 27.63
N SER A 179 -15.36 15.74 26.84
CA SER A 179 -16.18 15.86 25.64
C SER A 179 -15.80 14.79 24.61
N CYS A 180 -16.72 14.46 23.71
CA CYS A 180 -16.47 13.49 22.65
C CYS A 180 -16.90 14.06 21.30
N GLU A 181 -15.99 14.07 20.34
CA GLU A 181 -16.21 14.54 18.96
C GLU A 181 -16.63 13.42 18.00
N LEU A 182 -16.71 12.18 18.50
CA LEU A 182 -17.03 11.01 17.68
C LEU A 182 -18.52 10.65 17.66
N TYR A 183 -19.40 11.53 18.17
CA TYR A 183 -20.85 11.40 18.15
C TYR A 183 -21.48 12.29 17.10
#